data_086995ef5ea9b6ee4154ff80e1e7c310
#
_entry.id   086995ef5ea9b6ee4154ff80e1e7c310
#
_cell.length_a   1.000
_cell.length_b   1.000
_cell.length_c   1.000
_cell.angle_alpha   90.00
_cell.angle_beta   90.00
_cell.angle_gamma   90.00
#
_symmetry.space_group_name_H-M   'P 1'
#
loop_
_entity.id
_entity.type
_entity.pdbx_description
1 polymer ?
#
loop_
_entity_poly.entity_id
_entity_poly.type
_entity_poly.pdbx_seq_one_letter_code
_entity_poly.pdbx_strand_id
1 'polypeptide(L)'
;MTGRSIDAILAEARTRLRRLGPHESAAAHRSGALLVDIRPVAQRAEHGGIPGALVIERNVLEWRLDPRADSRLPEADFGLRVIVYCQEGYTSSLAAAALQDLGLTEATDLDGGYVAWRAAGLPTHDDVRPTVDQAATTPPPHPAR
;
A
#
# COMPACT_ATOMS: atom_id res chain seq x y z
N MET A 1 -17.82 -17.22 -22.42
CA MET A 1 -16.83 -17.17 -21.63
C MET A 1 -17.05 -16.23 -20.58
N THR A 2 -16.37 -16.39 -19.72
CA THR A 2 -16.68 -15.78 -18.48
C THR A 2 -15.45 -15.25 -17.87
N GLY A 3 -15.58 -14.34 -17.00
CA GLY A 3 -14.47 -13.84 -16.24
C GLY A 3 -14.05 -14.83 -15.17
N ARG A 4 -13.12 -14.39 -14.36
CA ARG A 4 -12.67 -15.16 -13.21
C ARG A 4 -13.26 -14.55 -11.95
N SER A 5 -13.40 -15.35 -10.90
CA SER A 5 -13.87 -14.85 -9.61
C SER A 5 -12.81 -13.93 -9.00
N ILE A 6 -13.26 -13.09 -8.06
CA ILE A 6 -12.30 -12.28 -7.32
C ILE A 6 -11.33 -13.16 -6.53
N ASP A 7 -11.79 -14.28 -6.03
CA ASP A 7 -10.90 -15.21 -5.33
C ASP A 7 -9.80 -15.75 -6.25
N ALA A 8 -10.14 -16.07 -7.49
CA ALA A 8 -9.16 -16.54 -8.45
C ALA A 8 -8.17 -15.44 -8.83
N ILE A 9 -8.66 -14.23 -9.03
CA ILE A 9 -7.81 -13.09 -9.36
C ILE A 9 -6.85 -12.80 -8.20
N LEU A 10 -7.38 -12.84 -6.99
CA LEU A 10 -6.57 -12.61 -5.79
C LEU A 10 -5.48 -13.68 -5.64
N ALA A 11 -5.85 -14.93 -5.82
CA ALA A 11 -4.89 -16.03 -5.74
C ALA A 11 -3.76 -15.85 -6.77
N GLU A 12 -4.11 -15.45 -7.99
CA GLU A 12 -3.11 -15.22 -9.01
C GLU A 12 -2.17 -14.06 -8.65
N ALA A 13 -2.74 -12.95 -8.17
CA ALA A 13 -1.93 -11.82 -7.73
C ALA A 13 -0.91 -12.27 -6.66
N ARG A 14 -1.38 -13.07 -5.71
CA ARG A 14 -0.53 -13.52 -4.61
C ARG A 14 0.58 -14.46 -5.03
N THR A 15 0.44 -15.14 -6.15
CA THR A 15 1.56 -16.00 -6.64
C THR A 15 2.78 -15.17 -7.00
N ARG A 16 2.59 -13.89 -7.29
CA ARG A 16 3.70 -13.00 -7.66
C ARG A 16 4.29 -12.27 -6.47
N LEU A 17 3.67 -12.37 -5.31
CA LEU A 17 4.06 -11.58 -4.14
C LEU A 17 4.80 -12.43 -3.13
N ARG A 18 5.83 -11.85 -2.54
CA ARG A 18 6.46 -12.40 -1.36
C ARG A 18 5.84 -11.68 -0.18
N ARG A 19 4.64 -12.11 0.20
CA ARG A 19 3.86 -11.44 1.24
C ARG A 19 4.57 -11.53 2.58
N LEU A 20 4.50 -10.47 3.35
CA LEU A 20 5.20 -10.39 4.64
C LEU A 20 4.19 -10.33 5.77
N GLY A 21 4.41 -11.12 6.82
CA GLY A 21 3.61 -11.02 8.02
C GLY A 21 3.92 -9.75 8.80
N PRO A 22 3.21 -9.50 9.91
CA PRO A 22 3.39 -8.26 10.67
C PRO A 22 4.81 -8.04 11.17
N HIS A 23 5.42 -9.05 11.78
CA HIS A 23 6.77 -8.88 12.32
C HIS A 23 7.81 -8.70 11.21
N GLU A 24 7.67 -9.44 10.11
CA GLU A 24 8.56 -9.27 8.96
C GLU A 24 8.40 -7.88 8.34
N SER A 25 7.16 -7.40 8.26
CA SER A 25 6.90 -6.07 7.73
C SER A 25 7.49 -4.99 8.62
N ALA A 26 7.37 -5.15 9.93
CA ALA A 26 7.96 -4.21 10.88
C ALA A 26 9.47 -4.17 10.75
N ALA A 27 10.10 -5.35 10.63
CA ALA A 27 11.55 -5.42 10.46
C ALA A 27 11.98 -4.78 9.15
N ALA A 28 11.27 -5.04 8.06
CA ALA A 28 11.58 -4.44 6.77
C ALA A 28 11.44 -2.93 6.83
N HIS A 29 10.41 -2.44 7.50
CA HIS A 29 10.19 -1.00 7.64
C HIS A 29 11.34 -0.35 8.42
N ARG A 30 11.80 -0.98 9.49
CA ARG A 30 12.95 -0.48 10.24
C ARG A 30 14.22 -0.44 9.39
N SER A 31 14.29 -1.31 8.39
CA SER A 31 15.45 -1.38 7.47
C SER A 31 15.27 -0.52 6.23
N GLY A 32 14.25 0.32 6.20
CA GLY A 32 14.09 1.30 5.12
C GLY A 32 12.99 1.03 4.12
N ALA A 33 12.27 -0.09 4.24
CA ALA A 33 11.14 -0.32 3.37
C ALA A 33 10.01 0.67 3.68
N LEU A 34 9.28 1.05 2.66
CA LEU A 34 8.17 1.98 2.80
C LEU A 34 6.89 1.22 3.09
N LEU A 35 6.22 1.55 4.19
CA LEU A 35 4.87 1.05 4.46
C LEU A 35 3.87 2.03 3.87
N VAL A 36 2.92 1.53 3.11
CA VAL A 36 1.90 2.37 2.47
C VAL A 36 0.51 1.91 2.86
N ASP A 37 -0.23 2.79 3.50
CA ASP A 37 -1.60 2.56 3.91
C ASP A 37 -2.53 3.00 2.79
N ILE A 38 -3.27 2.06 2.21
CA ILE A 38 -4.16 2.36 1.09
C ILE A 38 -5.64 2.39 1.50
N ARG A 39 -5.91 2.40 2.79
CA ARG A 39 -7.29 2.36 3.28
C ARG A 39 -8.00 3.69 3.09
N PRO A 40 -9.33 3.65 2.96
CA PRO A 40 -10.13 4.89 2.98
C PRO A 40 -9.99 5.59 4.34
N VAL A 41 -10.17 6.89 4.32
CA VAL A 41 -10.03 7.70 5.54
C VAL A 41 -10.96 7.22 6.65
N ALA A 42 -12.16 6.75 6.32
CA ALA A 42 -13.11 6.27 7.32
C ALA A 42 -12.56 5.10 8.12
N GLN A 43 -11.88 4.17 7.46
CA GLN A 43 -11.28 3.04 8.17
C GLN A 43 -10.14 3.50 9.06
N ARG A 44 -9.31 4.43 8.59
CA ARG A 44 -8.22 4.95 9.41
C ARG A 44 -8.77 5.72 10.61
N ALA A 45 -9.85 6.46 10.42
CA ALA A 45 -10.49 7.20 11.51
C ALA A 45 -11.02 6.26 12.59
N GLU A 46 -11.56 5.14 12.17
CA GLU A 46 -12.16 4.18 13.11
C GLU A 46 -11.10 3.33 13.81
N HIS A 47 -10.09 2.90 13.09
CA HIS A 47 -9.18 1.87 13.58
C HIS A 47 -7.76 2.34 13.88
N GLY A 48 -7.41 3.56 13.48
CA GLY A 48 -6.04 4.06 13.65
C GLY A 48 -5.12 3.63 12.53
N GLY A 49 -3.83 3.84 12.72
CA GLY A 49 -2.85 3.57 11.71
C GLY A 49 -1.52 3.08 12.27
N ILE A 50 -0.55 2.94 11.38
CA ILE A 50 0.79 2.49 11.73
C ILE A 50 1.73 3.70 11.70
N PRO A 51 2.46 3.97 12.79
CA PRO A 51 3.41 5.08 12.80
C PRO A 51 4.44 4.93 11.69
N GLY A 52 4.69 6.02 10.98
CA GLY A 52 5.70 6.05 9.92
C GLY A 52 5.21 5.61 8.56
N ALA A 53 3.99 5.09 8.45
CA ALA A 53 3.45 4.70 7.16
C ALA A 53 3.05 5.93 6.36
N LEU A 54 3.27 5.88 5.06
CA LEU A 54 2.70 6.85 4.14
C LEU A 54 1.26 6.46 3.85
N VAL A 55 0.39 7.43 3.77
CA VAL A 55 -0.99 7.16 3.40
C VAL A 55 -1.20 7.59 1.97
N ILE A 56 -1.48 6.63 1.11
CA ILE A 56 -1.79 6.87 -0.30
C ILE A 56 -3.06 6.10 -0.60
N GLU A 57 -4.12 6.80 -0.93
CA GLU A 57 -5.39 6.12 -1.20
C GLU A 57 -5.27 5.23 -2.43
N ARG A 58 -6.00 4.12 -2.39
CA ARG A 58 -5.87 3.09 -3.42
C ARG A 58 -6.09 3.63 -4.84
N ASN A 59 -7.03 4.56 -4.99
CA ASN A 59 -7.42 5.05 -6.31
C ASN A 59 -6.36 5.89 -7.00
N VAL A 60 -5.33 6.34 -6.28
CA VAL A 60 -4.24 7.12 -6.89
C VAL A 60 -2.88 6.48 -6.71
N LEU A 61 -2.84 5.29 -6.13
CA LEU A 61 -1.59 4.63 -5.75
C LEU A 61 -0.60 4.53 -6.91
N GLU A 62 -1.06 4.04 -8.05
CA GLU A 62 -0.16 3.84 -9.20
C GLU A 62 0.43 5.17 -9.68
N TRP A 63 -0.38 6.21 -9.72
CA TRP A 63 0.11 7.51 -10.18
C TRP A 63 1.10 8.13 -9.21
N ARG A 64 0.95 7.84 -7.93
CA ARG A 64 1.85 8.39 -6.92
C ARG A 64 3.16 7.62 -6.82
N LEU A 65 3.20 6.37 -7.25
CA LEU A 65 4.40 5.54 -7.11
C LEU A 65 5.04 5.11 -8.44
N ASP A 66 4.42 5.41 -9.57
CA ASP A 66 5.06 5.14 -10.86
C ASP A 66 6.17 6.17 -11.07
N PRO A 67 7.44 5.72 -11.17
CA PRO A 67 8.55 6.67 -11.34
C PRO A 67 8.47 7.51 -12.61
N ARG A 68 7.62 7.13 -13.56
CA ARG A 68 7.44 7.86 -14.81
C ARG A 68 6.28 8.85 -14.77
N ALA A 69 5.47 8.82 -13.71
CA ALA A 69 4.28 9.68 -13.64
C ALA A 69 4.64 11.08 -13.18
N ASP A 70 3.98 12.07 -13.74
CA ASP A 70 4.16 13.46 -13.31
C ASP A 70 3.74 13.64 -11.86
N SER A 71 2.75 12.87 -11.42
CA SER A 71 2.19 12.95 -10.07
C SER A 71 2.95 12.14 -9.05
N ARG A 72 4.10 11.58 -9.40
CA ARG A 72 4.83 10.70 -8.50
C ARG A 72 5.30 11.42 -7.24
N LEU A 73 5.37 10.67 -6.16
CA LEU A 73 6.00 11.14 -4.93
C LEU A 73 7.52 11.03 -5.06
N PRO A 74 8.26 11.79 -4.24
CA PRO A 74 9.73 11.70 -4.26
C PRO A 74 10.24 10.30 -4.00
N GLU A 75 9.51 9.50 -3.26
CA GLU A 75 9.90 8.14 -2.93
C GLU A 75 9.82 7.18 -4.12
N ALA A 76 9.07 7.57 -5.17
CA ALA A 76 8.84 6.67 -6.31
C ALA A 76 10.16 6.35 -7.01
N ASP A 77 10.48 5.08 -7.06
CA ASP A 77 11.70 4.58 -7.67
C ASP A 77 11.50 3.12 -8.01
N PHE A 78 12.09 2.67 -9.11
CA PHE A 78 11.92 1.28 -9.53
C PHE A 78 12.50 0.28 -8.51
N GLY A 79 13.48 0.70 -7.73
CA GLY A 79 14.06 -0.13 -6.68
C GLY A 79 13.38 -0.03 -5.34
N LEU A 80 12.28 0.70 -5.25
CA LEU A 80 11.60 0.94 -3.98
C LEU A 80 11.10 -0.37 -3.37
N ARG A 81 11.45 -0.60 -2.11
CA ARG A 81 10.88 -1.69 -1.33
C ARG A 81 9.62 -1.16 -0.68
N VAL A 82 8.48 -1.52 -1.22
CA VAL A 82 7.21 -1.01 -0.74
C VAL A 82 6.34 -2.16 -0.25
N ILE A 83 5.75 -1.96 0.93
CA ILE A 83 4.83 -2.91 1.55
C ILE A 83 3.51 -2.20 1.69
N VAL A 84 2.54 -2.60 0.88
CA VAL A 84 1.21 -2.00 0.88
C VAL A 84 0.35 -2.71 1.91
N TYR A 85 -0.47 -1.99 2.65
CA TYR A 85 -1.42 -2.66 3.52
C TYR A 85 -2.80 -2.03 3.43
N CYS A 86 -3.81 -2.87 3.65
CA CYS A 86 -5.19 -2.47 3.79
C CYS A 86 -5.70 -3.01 5.14
N GLN A 87 -7.00 -3.06 5.33
CA GLN A 87 -7.53 -3.44 6.64
C GLN A 87 -7.29 -4.91 6.96
N GLU A 88 -7.57 -5.81 6.01
CA GLU A 88 -7.53 -7.25 6.25
C GLU A 88 -6.63 -8.02 5.29
N GLY A 89 -5.96 -7.33 4.39
CA GLY A 89 -4.98 -7.97 3.52
C GLY A 89 -5.52 -8.52 2.22
N TYR A 90 -6.70 -8.09 1.77
CA TYR A 90 -7.25 -8.56 0.50
C TYR A 90 -6.86 -7.63 -0.65
N THR A 91 -7.38 -6.42 -0.66
CA THR A 91 -7.13 -5.52 -1.79
C THR A 91 -5.66 -5.12 -1.89
N SER A 92 -4.91 -5.18 -0.78
CA SER A 92 -3.49 -4.87 -0.82
C SER A 92 -2.70 -5.79 -1.72
N SER A 93 -3.12 -7.05 -1.84
CA SER A 93 -2.45 -7.99 -2.76
C SER A 93 -2.65 -7.55 -4.21
N LEU A 94 -3.86 -7.12 -4.56
CA LEU A 94 -4.12 -6.61 -5.90
C LEU A 94 -3.32 -5.34 -6.18
N ALA A 95 -3.24 -4.47 -5.18
CA ALA A 95 -2.50 -3.22 -5.30
C ALA A 95 -1.00 -3.48 -5.49
N ALA A 96 -0.43 -4.38 -4.69
CA ALA A 96 0.98 -4.72 -4.81
C ALA A 96 1.30 -5.33 -6.18
N ALA A 97 0.42 -6.20 -6.67
CA ALA A 97 0.60 -6.78 -8.00
C ALA A 97 0.56 -5.68 -9.08
N ALA A 98 -0.32 -4.71 -8.94
CA ALA A 98 -0.38 -3.59 -9.87
C ALA A 98 0.92 -2.78 -9.87
N LEU A 99 1.52 -2.60 -8.68
CA LEU A 99 2.81 -1.91 -8.61
C LEU A 99 3.91 -2.70 -9.27
N GLN A 100 3.89 -4.03 -9.15
CA GLN A 100 4.86 -4.85 -9.88
C GLN A 100 4.70 -4.70 -11.38
N ASP A 101 3.48 -4.59 -11.87
CA ASP A 101 3.22 -4.38 -13.28
C ASP A 101 3.82 -3.07 -13.78
N LEU A 102 3.95 -2.07 -12.91
CA LEU A 102 4.62 -0.82 -13.25
C LEU A 102 6.15 -0.94 -13.28
N GLY A 103 6.69 -2.03 -12.76
CA GLY A 103 8.12 -2.22 -12.68
C GLY A 103 8.70 -2.12 -11.29
N LEU A 104 7.89 -1.90 -10.27
CA LEU A 104 8.37 -1.92 -8.90
C LEU A 104 8.42 -3.38 -8.43
N THR A 105 9.49 -4.04 -8.79
CA THR A 105 9.59 -5.50 -8.63
C THR A 105 9.67 -5.93 -7.16
N GLU A 106 10.03 -5.00 -6.26
CA GLU A 106 10.13 -5.29 -4.83
C GLU A 106 8.83 -5.01 -4.08
N ALA A 107 7.74 -4.67 -4.80
CA ALA A 107 6.47 -4.39 -4.16
C ALA A 107 5.85 -5.67 -3.62
N THR A 108 5.33 -5.59 -2.40
CA THR A 108 4.56 -6.67 -1.80
C THR A 108 3.53 -6.08 -0.84
N ASP A 109 2.86 -6.93 -0.08
CA ASP A 109 1.85 -6.46 0.86
C ASP A 109 1.96 -7.14 2.22
N LEU A 110 1.30 -6.55 3.19
CA LEU A 110 1.25 -7.04 4.56
C LEU A 110 0.14 -8.09 4.67
N ASP A 111 0.55 -9.32 4.91
CA ASP A 111 -0.37 -10.43 5.06
C ASP A 111 -1.23 -10.21 6.31
N GLY A 112 -2.54 -10.27 6.13
CA GLY A 112 -3.49 -10.02 7.21
C GLY A 112 -3.79 -8.54 7.47
N GLY A 113 -3.04 -7.64 6.85
CA GLY A 113 -3.30 -6.20 6.92
C GLY A 113 -3.15 -5.59 8.30
N TYR A 114 -3.81 -4.45 8.46
CA TYR A 114 -3.75 -3.72 9.72
C TYR A 114 -4.26 -4.54 10.91
N VAL A 115 -5.30 -5.36 10.68
CA VAL A 115 -5.85 -6.22 11.74
C VAL A 115 -4.77 -7.15 12.28
N ALA A 116 -4.00 -7.78 11.40
CA ALA A 116 -2.93 -8.69 11.82
C ALA A 116 -1.79 -7.94 12.51
N TRP A 117 -1.44 -6.75 12.02
CA TRP A 117 -0.42 -5.91 12.64
C TRP A 117 -0.80 -5.59 14.08
N ARG A 118 -2.04 -5.14 14.26
CA ARG A 118 -2.52 -4.77 15.60
C ARG A 118 -2.59 -5.99 16.51
N ALA A 119 -3.07 -7.11 16.00
CA ALA A 119 -3.16 -8.35 16.79
C ALA A 119 -1.78 -8.85 17.21
N ALA A 120 -0.74 -8.55 16.45
CA ALA A 120 0.62 -8.91 16.80
C ALA A 120 1.23 -7.99 17.88
N GLY A 121 0.49 -6.99 18.32
CA GLY A 121 0.96 -6.07 19.36
C GLY A 121 1.97 -5.04 18.88
N LEU A 122 2.06 -4.83 17.59
CA LEU A 122 2.99 -3.86 17.03
C LEU A 122 2.44 -2.44 17.17
N PRO A 123 3.29 -1.40 17.12
CA PRO A 123 2.86 -0.03 17.40
C PRO A 123 1.78 0.46 16.46
N THR A 124 0.77 1.11 17.03
CA THR A 124 -0.30 1.77 16.28
C THR A 124 -0.55 3.13 16.89
N HIS A 125 -1.27 3.98 16.16
CA HIS A 125 -1.75 5.24 16.70
C HIS A 125 -3.22 5.41 16.31
N ASP A 126 -3.93 6.19 17.13
CA ASP A 126 -5.37 6.35 16.93
C ASP A 126 -5.71 7.58 16.10
N ASP A 127 -4.75 8.49 15.97
CA ASP A 127 -5.02 9.74 15.26
C ASP A 127 -5.05 9.51 13.76
N VAL A 128 -6.04 10.12 13.13
CA VAL A 128 -6.10 10.13 11.68
C VAL A 128 -5.10 11.15 11.17
N ARG A 129 -4.14 10.71 10.38
CA ARG A 129 -3.21 11.60 9.73
C ARG A 129 -3.72 11.94 8.35
N PRO A 130 -3.48 13.16 7.88
CA PRO A 130 -3.77 13.46 6.49
C PRO A 130 -3.04 12.47 5.60
N THR A 131 -3.67 12.10 4.50
CA THR A 131 -3.00 11.25 3.52
C THR A 131 -1.86 12.05 2.90
N VAL A 132 -0.90 11.34 2.35
CA VAL A 132 0.15 12.01 1.58
C VAL A 132 -0.46 12.82 0.45
N ASP A 133 -1.48 12.30 -0.17
CA ASP A 133 -2.16 13.02 -1.23
C ASP A 133 -2.86 14.26 -0.72
N GLN A 134 -3.47 14.19 0.45
CA GLN A 134 -4.08 15.36 1.07
C GLN A 134 -3.01 16.32 1.54
N ALA A 135 -1.93 15.82 2.09
CA ALA A 135 -0.83 16.65 2.57
C ALA A 135 -0.14 17.35 1.41
N ALA A 136 -0.08 16.72 0.29
CA ALA A 136 0.41 17.36 -0.91
C ALA A 136 -0.55 18.42 -1.36
N THR A 137 -1.62 18.52 -0.66
CA THR A 137 -2.63 19.47 -0.82
C THR A 137 -3.20 19.46 -2.15
N THR A 138 -2.57 20.07 -2.95
CA THR A 138 -3.07 20.16 -4.28
C THR A 138 -2.50 18.99 -4.97
N PRO A 139 -3.30 18.03 -5.26
CA PRO A 139 -2.81 16.93 -6.05
C PRO A 139 -2.24 17.54 -7.31
N PRO A 140 -1.10 17.08 -7.75
CA PRO A 140 -0.59 17.52 -9.02
C PRO A 140 -1.66 17.30 -10.07
N PRO A 141 -1.81 18.21 -10.99
CA PRO A 141 -2.77 17.99 -12.07
C PRO A 141 -2.41 16.70 -12.75
N HIS A 142 -3.43 15.94 -13.05
CA HIS A 142 -3.18 14.77 -13.86
C HIS A 142 -2.58 15.17 -15.17
N PRO A 143 -1.68 14.37 -15.69
CA PRO A 143 -1.22 14.61 -17.04
C PRO A 143 -2.42 14.68 -17.94
N ALA A 144 -2.32 15.47 -18.93
CA ALA A 144 -3.40 15.58 -19.89
C ALA A 144 -3.75 14.18 -20.35
N ARG A 145 -5.00 13.91 -20.31
CA ARG A 145 -5.43 12.60 -20.71
C ARG A 145 -5.35 12.45 -22.17
#